data_fd5de2a02d20386d0d2b3a6017c49c6c
#
_entry.id   fd5de2a02d20386d0d2b3a6017c49c6c
#
_cell.length_a   1.000
_cell.length_b   1.000
_cell.length_c   1.000
_cell.angle_alpha   90.00
_cell.angle_beta   90.00
_cell.angle_gamma   90.00
#
_symmetry.space_group_name_H-M   'P 1'
#
loop_
_entity.id
_entity.type
_entity.pdbx_description
1 polymer ?
#
loop_
_entity_poly.entity_id
_entity_poly.type
_entity_poly.pdbx_seq_one_letter_code
_entity_poly.pdbx_strand_id
1 'polypeptide(L)'
;ILTSMLEIVARNYSYRNKAARLYELGKIYLPREDGLADEPKYLSLGAYGDGVDFFSFKGGIETLLRELRIADVRFEACTDNDSYHPGRCANVYAGGKLLGVFGQIHPLVAANYGVDTEIYTAELSFDAMYEMRGGIPVYQPLPKFPAVTRDIAVVCDETVTVGALEESIRRGAKGLLKEVSLFDIYRGPGVAPGKMSVAFSLVL
;
A
#
# COMPACT_ATOMS: atom_id res chain seq x y z
N ILE A 1 -10.97 7.28 -13.11
CA ILE A 1 -11.33 5.83 -13.04
C ILE A 1 -11.97 5.49 -11.69
N LEU A 2 -11.65 6.24 -10.61
CA LEU A 2 -12.25 6.06 -9.28
C LEU A 2 -13.79 6.09 -9.32
N THR A 3 -14.37 7.06 -10.00
CA THR A 3 -15.83 7.21 -10.13
C THR A 3 -16.48 5.94 -10.69
N SER A 4 -15.93 5.39 -11.79
CA SER A 4 -16.43 4.13 -12.39
C SER A 4 -16.33 2.97 -11.42
N MET A 5 -15.21 2.86 -10.69
CA MET A 5 -15.04 1.82 -9.68
C MET A 5 -16.08 1.95 -8.56
N LEU A 6 -16.33 3.16 -8.07
CA LEU A 6 -17.34 3.41 -7.03
C LEU A 6 -18.76 3.08 -7.50
N GLU A 7 -19.11 3.38 -8.76
CA GLU A 7 -20.40 2.99 -9.34
C GLU A 7 -20.57 1.47 -9.39
N ILE A 8 -19.52 0.72 -9.76
CA ILE A 8 -19.57 -0.75 -9.79
C ILE A 8 -19.65 -1.33 -8.38
N VAL A 9 -18.89 -0.77 -7.43
CA VAL A 9 -18.97 -1.13 -6.00
C VAL A 9 -20.39 -0.90 -5.48
N ALA A 10 -20.97 0.29 -5.71
CA ALA A 10 -22.31 0.65 -5.29
C ALA A 10 -23.36 -0.28 -5.89
N ARG A 11 -23.23 -0.64 -7.16
CA ARG A 11 -24.11 -1.61 -7.82
C ARG A 11 -24.04 -2.98 -7.15
N ASN A 12 -22.84 -3.50 -6.86
CA ASN A 12 -22.68 -4.76 -6.14
C ASN A 12 -23.30 -4.72 -4.75
N TYR A 13 -23.08 -3.61 -4.03
CA TYR A 13 -23.66 -3.39 -2.71
C TYR A 13 -25.20 -3.36 -2.76
N SER A 14 -25.80 -2.66 -3.76
CA SER A 14 -27.24 -2.58 -3.93
C SER A 14 -27.87 -3.94 -4.25
N TYR A 15 -27.15 -4.86 -4.88
CA TYR A 15 -27.57 -6.26 -5.07
C TYR A 15 -27.37 -7.13 -3.83
N ARG A 16 -27.05 -6.52 -2.68
CA ARG A 16 -26.83 -7.20 -1.40
C ARG A 16 -25.69 -8.22 -1.41
N ASN A 17 -24.73 -8.05 -2.28
CA ASN A 17 -23.47 -8.78 -2.17
C ASN A 17 -22.76 -8.34 -0.89
N LYS A 18 -22.47 -9.30 0.01
CA LYS A 18 -21.87 -9.00 1.32
C LYS A 18 -20.43 -8.51 1.23
N ALA A 19 -19.73 -8.89 0.19
CA ALA A 19 -18.35 -8.51 -0.06
C ALA A 19 -18.08 -8.48 -1.57
N ALA A 20 -17.14 -7.64 -2.00
CA ALA A 20 -16.61 -7.66 -3.36
C ALA A 20 -15.13 -7.29 -3.34
N ARG A 21 -14.37 -7.86 -4.28
CA ARG A 21 -13.02 -7.47 -4.65
C ARG A 21 -12.95 -7.37 -6.16
N LEU A 22 -12.69 -6.18 -6.64
CA LEU A 22 -12.82 -5.79 -8.04
C LEU A 22 -11.52 -5.16 -8.52
N TYR A 23 -11.23 -5.31 -9.79
CA TYR A 23 -10.18 -4.56 -10.45
C TYR A 23 -10.61 -4.16 -11.86
N GLU A 24 -10.05 -3.08 -12.33
CA GLU A 24 -10.23 -2.57 -13.69
C GLU A 24 -8.89 -2.06 -14.20
N LEU A 25 -8.52 -2.44 -15.41
CA LEU A 25 -7.42 -1.84 -16.16
C LEU A 25 -8.01 -0.99 -17.26
N GLY A 26 -7.93 0.32 -17.09
CA GLY A 26 -8.53 1.28 -18.00
C GLY A 26 -7.56 2.37 -18.44
N LYS A 27 -7.93 3.08 -19.51
CA LYS A 27 -7.26 4.32 -19.92
C LYS A 27 -8.00 5.51 -19.35
N ILE A 28 -7.26 6.56 -19.00
CA ILE A 28 -7.79 7.89 -18.76
C ILE A 28 -7.36 8.79 -19.90
N TYR A 29 -8.10 9.88 -20.11
CA TYR A 29 -7.84 10.82 -21.19
C TYR A 29 -7.50 12.18 -20.60
N LEU A 30 -6.23 12.55 -20.69
CA LEU A 30 -5.73 13.81 -20.18
C LEU A 30 -5.64 14.81 -21.34
N PRO A 31 -6.29 15.98 -21.26
CA PRO A 31 -6.26 16.96 -22.34
C PRO A 31 -4.84 17.49 -22.55
N ARG A 32 -4.48 17.71 -23.82
CA ARG A 32 -3.23 18.34 -24.22
C ARG A 32 -3.50 19.58 -25.08
N GLU A 33 -2.55 20.51 -25.09
CA GLU A 33 -2.65 21.73 -25.88
C GLU A 33 -2.61 21.48 -27.39
N ASP A 34 -1.99 20.37 -27.83
CA ASP A 34 -1.89 19.98 -29.24
C ASP A 34 -3.16 19.30 -29.81
N GLY A 35 -4.23 19.20 -29.02
CA GLY A 35 -5.54 18.69 -29.43
C GLY A 35 -5.72 17.18 -29.36
N LEU A 36 -4.66 16.41 -29.11
CA LEU A 36 -4.73 14.98 -28.83
C LEU A 36 -4.62 14.73 -27.33
N ALA A 37 -5.41 13.80 -26.80
CA ALA A 37 -5.32 13.43 -25.39
C ALA A 37 -4.14 12.48 -25.14
N ASP A 38 -3.48 12.62 -23.99
CA ASP A 38 -2.67 11.54 -23.43
C ASP A 38 -3.59 10.45 -22.89
N GLU A 39 -3.27 9.19 -23.15
CA GLU A 39 -4.08 8.02 -22.79
C GLU A 39 -3.33 7.08 -21.83
N PRO A 40 -2.87 7.55 -20.65
CA PRO A 40 -2.18 6.66 -19.72
C PRO A 40 -3.12 5.59 -19.17
N LYS A 41 -2.54 4.41 -18.91
CA LYS A 41 -3.28 3.29 -18.32
C LYS A 41 -3.18 3.32 -16.82
N TYR A 42 -4.31 3.06 -16.17
CA TYR A 42 -4.42 2.93 -14.73
C TYR A 42 -5.04 1.59 -14.33
N LEU A 43 -4.52 1.01 -13.28
CA LEU A 43 -5.14 -0.07 -12.55
C LEU A 43 -5.95 0.53 -11.41
N SER A 44 -7.27 0.32 -11.45
CA SER A 44 -8.16 0.64 -10.34
C SER A 44 -8.52 -0.63 -9.58
N LEU A 45 -8.49 -0.55 -8.26
CA LEU A 45 -8.90 -1.62 -7.36
C LEU A 45 -10.04 -1.12 -6.49
N GLY A 46 -11.00 -2.00 -6.16
CA GLY A 46 -12.09 -1.70 -5.24
C GLY A 46 -12.44 -2.92 -4.39
N ALA A 47 -12.64 -2.71 -3.08
CA ALA A 47 -13.04 -3.79 -2.19
C ALA A 47 -13.90 -3.28 -1.02
N TYR A 48 -14.81 -4.13 -0.57
CA TYR A 48 -15.58 -3.94 0.66
C TYR A 48 -16.01 -5.29 1.25
N GLY A 49 -16.47 -5.29 2.50
CA GLY A 49 -17.03 -6.45 3.17
C GLY A 49 -16.06 -7.14 4.13
N ASP A 50 -16.46 -8.32 4.62
CA ASP A 50 -15.73 -9.04 5.67
C ASP A 50 -14.26 -9.32 5.29
N GLY A 51 -13.36 -9.03 6.24
CA GLY A 51 -11.93 -9.23 6.07
C GLY A 51 -11.26 -8.20 5.15
N VAL A 52 -11.94 -7.09 4.84
CA VAL A 52 -11.37 -5.95 4.13
C VAL A 52 -11.20 -4.79 5.09
N ASP A 53 -9.95 -4.44 5.36
CA ASP A 53 -9.54 -3.26 6.10
C ASP A 53 -8.37 -2.58 5.38
N PHE A 54 -7.88 -1.47 5.94
CA PHE A 54 -6.76 -0.72 5.35
C PHE A 54 -5.52 -1.59 5.17
N PHE A 55 -5.18 -2.43 6.15
CA PHE A 55 -3.95 -3.22 6.11
C PHE A 55 -4.07 -4.44 5.21
N SER A 56 -5.22 -5.11 5.19
CA SER A 56 -5.46 -6.23 4.27
C SER A 56 -5.49 -5.78 2.82
N PHE A 57 -6.06 -4.59 2.55
CA PHE A 57 -6.07 -3.99 1.22
C PHE A 57 -4.67 -3.55 0.79
N LYS A 58 -3.91 -2.90 1.69
CA LYS A 58 -2.50 -2.58 1.50
C LYS A 58 -1.67 -3.82 1.18
N GLY A 59 -1.86 -4.90 1.94
CA GLY A 59 -1.17 -6.18 1.72
C GLY A 59 -1.42 -6.77 0.32
N GLY A 60 -2.62 -6.57 -0.23
CA GLY A 60 -2.92 -6.91 -1.62
C GLY A 60 -2.08 -6.12 -2.63
N ILE A 61 -1.94 -4.81 -2.40
CA ILE A 61 -1.10 -3.92 -3.23
C ILE A 61 0.38 -4.30 -3.09
N GLU A 62 0.86 -4.54 -1.87
CA GLU A 62 2.24 -5.00 -1.62
C GLU A 62 2.53 -6.32 -2.34
N THR A 63 1.57 -7.25 -2.33
CA THR A 63 1.70 -8.51 -3.04
C THR A 63 1.79 -8.29 -4.55
N LEU A 64 0.92 -7.46 -5.12
CA LEU A 64 0.99 -7.10 -6.55
C LEU A 64 2.35 -6.52 -6.93
N LEU A 65 2.85 -5.54 -6.17
CA LEU A 65 4.13 -4.89 -6.46
C LEU A 65 5.31 -5.85 -6.31
N ARG A 66 5.25 -6.75 -5.33
CA ARG A 66 6.25 -7.82 -5.13
C ARG A 66 6.24 -8.83 -6.29
N GLU A 67 5.08 -9.28 -6.76
CA GLU A 67 4.97 -10.18 -7.91
C GLU A 67 5.48 -9.54 -9.20
N LEU A 68 5.30 -8.23 -9.36
CA LEU A 68 5.90 -7.44 -10.42
C LEU A 68 7.40 -7.16 -10.18
N ARG A 69 7.94 -7.57 -9.03
CA ARG A 69 9.33 -7.34 -8.62
C ARG A 69 9.74 -5.87 -8.68
N ILE A 70 8.83 -5.00 -8.30
CA ILE A 70 9.08 -3.58 -8.16
C ILE A 70 9.83 -3.37 -6.84
N ALA A 71 11.03 -2.80 -6.93
CA ALA A 71 11.89 -2.51 -5.78
C ALA A 71 11.59 -1.13 -5.17
N ASP A 72 12.14 -0.88 -3.99
CA ASP A 72 12.10 0.41 -3.28
C ASP A 72 10.67 0.98 -3.13
N VAL A 73 9.72 0.10 -2.81
CA VAL A 73 8.33 0.49 -2.56
C VAL A 73 8.22 1.19 -1.21
N ARG A 74 7.56 2.36 -1.19
CA ARG A 74 7.24 3.12 0.03
C ARG A 74 5.78 3.54 0.02
N PHE A 75 5.22 3.62 1.22
CA PHE A 75 3.87 4.10 1.46
C PHE A 75 3.95 5.33 2.35
N GLU A 76 3.40 6.44 1.87
CA GLU A 76 3.42 7.71 2.60
C GLU A 76 1.99 8.15 2.87
N ALA A 77 1.70 8.59 4.10
CA ALA A 77 0.35 9.06 4.44
C ALA A 77 -0.08 10.20 3.50
N CYS A 78 -1.31 10.13 3.01
CA CYS A 78 -1.93 11.12 2.15
C CYS A 78 -3.13 11.72 2.89
N THR A 79 -3.09 13.03 3.14
CA THR A 79 -4.12 13.75 3.91
C THR A 79 -4.82 14.85 3.11
N ASP A 80 -4.42 15.04 1.86
CA ASP A 80 -4.84 16.11 0.96
C ASP A 80 -5.73 15.64 -0.20
N ASN A 81 -6.23 14.39 -0.14
CA ASN A 81 -7.16 13.85 -1.13
C ASN A 81 -8.55 13.67 -0.53
N ASP A 82 -9.46 14.59 -0.84
CA ASP A 82 -10.82 14.66 -0.29
C ASP A 82 -11.71 13.45 -0.63
N SER A 83 -11.32 12.62 -1.60
CA SER A 83 -12.03 11.39 -1.93
C SER A 83 -11.81 10.29 -0.90
N TYR A 84 -10.76 10.39 -0.11
CA TYR A 84 -10.33 9.39 0.86
C TYR A 84 -10.42 9.88 2.30
N HIS A 85 -10.52 8.94 3.21
CA HIS A 85 -10.45 9.22 4.65
C HIS A 85 -9.04 9.68 5.04
N PRO A 86 -8.86 10.88 5.64
CA PRO A 86 -7.53 11.47 5.84
C PRO A 86 -6.61 10.65 6.77
N GLY A 87 -7.18 9.82 7.65
CA GLY A 87 -6.41 8.92 8.52
C GLY A 87 -6.18 7.52 7.94
N ARG A 88 -6.70 7.23 6.74
CA ARG A 88 -6.63 5.90 6.11
C ARG A 88 -6.43 6.02 4.60
N CYS A 89 -5.47 6.85 4.21
CA CYS A 89 -5.06 7.07 2.83
C CYS A 89 -3.55 7.13 2.74
N ALA A 90 -2.97 6.55 1.69
CA ALA A 90 -1.55 6.61 1.44
C ALA A 90 -1.22 6.68 -0.05
N ASN A 91 -0.19 7.43 -0.36
CA ASN A 91 0.48 7.42 -1.65
C ASN A 91 1.43 6.24 -1.73
N VAL A 92 1.54 5.65 -2.91
CA VAL A 92 2.44 4.53 -3.22
C VAL A 92 3.56 5.02 -4.09
N TYR A 93 4.79 4.88 -3.63
CA TYR A 93 5.99 5.25 -4.38
C TYR A 93 6.86 4.02 -4.64
N ALA A 94 7.59 4.04 -5.74
CA ALA A 94 8.68 3.11 -6.00
C ALA A 94 9.84 3.86 -6.65
N GLY A 95 11.07 3.65 -6.18
CA GLY A 95 12.27 4.36 -6.68
C GLY A 95 12.12 5.88 -6.68
N GLY A 96 11.32 6.45 -5.76
CA GLY A 96 11.02 7.89 -5.70
C GLY A 96 9.92 8.38 -6.67
N LYS A 97 9.40 7.52 -7.56
CA LYS A 97 8.29 7.85 -8.48
C LYS A 97 6.95 7.50 -7.84
N LEU A 98 5.98 8.42 -7.90
CA LEU A 98 4.61 8.16 -7.47
C LEU A 98 3.96 7.15 -8.42
N LEU A 99 3.52 6.02 -7.88
CA LEU A 99 2.73 5.02 -8.61
C LEU A 99 1.23 5.30 -8.53
N GLY A 100 0.76 5.87 -7.41
CA GLY A 100 -0.65 6.16 -7.23
C GLY A 100 -1.03 6.32 -5.76
N VAL A 101 -2.31 6.19 -5.49
CA VAL A 101 -2.93 6.38 -4.17
C VAL A 101 -3.86 5.22 -3.84
N PHE A 102 -3.98 4.88 -2.57
CA PHE A 102 -4.99 3.96 -2.07
C PHE A 102 -5.47 4.36 -0.69
N GLY A 103 -6.65 3.88 -0.32
CA GLY A 103 -7.17 4.12 1.01
C GLY A 103 -8.64 3.75 1.16
N GLN A 104 -9.18 4.06 2.33
CA GLN A 104 -10.60 4.03 2.59
C GLN A 104 -11.25 5.24 1.92
N ILE A 105 -12.31 5.02 1.16
CA ILE A 105 -13.14 6.10 0.62
C ILE A 105 -13.74 6.90 1.77
N HIS A 106 -13.75 8.23 1.62
CA HIS A 106 -14.34 9.11 2.63
C HIS A 106 -15.81 8.76 2.85
N PRO A 107 -16.31 8.62 4.09
CA PRO A 107 -17.69 8.21 4.36
C PRO A 107 -18.75 9.05 3.66
N LEU A 108 -18.53 10.36 3.53
CA LEU A 108 -19.44 11.26 2.80
C LEU A 108 -19.46 10.94 1.29
N VAL A 109 -18.31 10.55 0.72
CA VAL A 109 -18.24 10.13 -0.68
C VAL A 109 -18.95 8.79 -0.87
N ALA A 110 -18.74 7.81 0.00
CA ALA A 110 -19.44 6.52 -0.02
C ALA A 110 -20.97 6.70 0.08
N ALA A 111 -21.41 7.61 0.95
CA ALA A 111 -22.83 7.93 1.12
C ALA A 111 -23.46 8.53 -0.16
N ASN A 112 -22.73 9.32 -0.95
CA ASN A 112 -23.20 9.84 -2.23
C ASN A 112 -23.50 8.73 -3.25
N TYR A 113 -22.86 7.56 -3.10
CA TYR A 113 -23.12 6.37 -3.91
C TYR A 113 -24.12 5.40 -3.24
N GLY A 114 -24.71 5.75 -2.09
CA GLY A 114 -25.67 4.92 -1.36
C GLY A 114 -25.02 3.69 -0.71
N VAL A 115 -23.74 3.75 -0.38
CA VAL A 115 -23.02 2.66 0.27
C VAL A 115 -22.78 3.02 1.74
N ASP A 116 -23.28 2.18 2.65
CA ASP A 116 -23.17 2.33 4.10
C ASP A 116 -22.23 1.26 4.68
N THR A 117 -21.04 1.16 4.11
CA THR A 117 -19.95 0.31 4.61
C THR A 117 -18.60 0.91 4.20
N GLU A 118 -17.53 0.47 4.83
CA GLU A 118 -16.18 0.88 4.45
C GLU A 118 -15.84 0.33 3.06
N ILE A 119 -15.43 1.23 2.17
CA ILE A 119 -14.94 0.91 0.83
C ILE A 119 -13.47 1.27 0.78
N TYR A 120 -12.66 0.37 0.26
CA TYR A 120 -11.24 0.60 0.00
C TYR A 120 -11.00 0.59 -1.51
N THR A 121 -10.28 1.58 -2.00
CA THR A 121 -9.93 1.68 -3.42
C THR A 121 -8.46 2.04 -3.61
N ALA A 122 -7.95 1.74 -4.81
CA ALA A 122 -6.65 2.22 -5.26
C ALA A 122 -6.74 2.66 -6.72
N GLU A 123 -5.93 3.64 -7.07
CA GLU A 123 -5.64 4.04 -8.44
C GLU A 123 -4.13 4.05 -8.64
N LEU A 124 -3.63 3.11 -9.43
CA LEU A 124 -2.20 2.92 -9.65
C LEU A 124 -1.87 3.10 -11.15
N SER A 125 -0.86 3.88 -11.48
CA SER A 125 -0.36 4.03 -12.84
C SER A 125 0.20 2.70 -13.35
N PHE A 126 -0.52 2.07 -14.26
CA PHE A 126 -0.07 0.83 -14.88
C PHE A 126 1.22 1.03 -15.67
N ASP A 127 1.32 2.14 -16.39
CA ASP A 127 2.50 2.44 -17.20
C ASP A 127 3.74 2.62 -16.32
N ALA A 128 3.62 3.31 -15.18
CA ALA A 128 4.72 3.46 -14.23
C ALA A 128 5.11 2.11 -13.60
N MET A 129 4.14 1.28 -13.20
CA MET A 129 4.42 -0.07 -12.69
C MET A 129 5.10 -0.95 -13.75
N TYR A 130 4.66 -0.85 -15.02
CA TYR A 130 5.25 -1.59 -16.12
C TYR A 130 6.70 -1.18 -16.39
N GLU A 131 7.01 0.11 -16.35
CA GLU A 131 8.38 0.64 -16.48
C GLU A 131 9.30 0.16 -15.36
N MET A 132 8.78 0.11 -14.13
CA MET A 132 9.56 -0.22 -12.92
C MET A 132 9.60 -1.70 -12.57
N ARG A 133 8.88 -2.54 -13.33
CA ARG A 133 8.86 -3.98 -13.07
C ARG A 133 10.26 -4.59 -13.15
N GLY A 134 10.53 -5.54 -12.28
CA GLY A 134 11.78 -6.29 -12.31
C GLY A 134 11.93 -7.15 -13.57
N GLY A 135 13.15 -7.37 -13.99
CA GLY A 135 13.49 -8.24 -15.10
C GLY A 135 13.15 -9.73 -14.86
N ILE A 136 13.52 -10.60 -15.79
CA ILE A 136 13.39 -12.04 -15.64
C ILE A 136 14.23 -12.49 -14.42
N PRO A 137 13.69 -13.38 -13.53
CA PRO A 137 14.45 -13.90 -12.41
C PRO A 137 15.73 -14.58 -12.89
N VAL A 138 16.85 -14.17 -12.33
CA VAL A 138 18.14 -14.82 -12.57
C VAL A 138 18.43 -15.73 -11.39
N TYR A 139 18.85 -16.95 -11.68
CA TYR A 139 19.27 -17.90 -10.65
C TYR A 139 20.36 -17.29 -9.76
N GLN A 140 20.13 -17.36 -8.46
CA GLN A 140 21.13 -17.02 -7.45
C GLN A 140 21.53 -18.30 -6.72
N PRO A 141 22.85 -18.62 -6.60
CA PRO A 141 23.30 -19.75 -5.83
C PRO A 141 22.80 -19.69 -4.39
N LEU A 142 22.43 -20.84 -3.84
CA LEU A 142 22.07 -20.93 -2.43
C LEU A 142 23.25 -20.49 -1.56
N PRO A 143 22.97 -19.74 -0.47
CA PRO A 143 24.02 -19.37 0.48
C PRO A 143 24.74 -20.60 1.01
N LYS A 144 26.08 -20.55 1.08
CA LYS A 144 26.89 -21.63 1.63
C LYS A 144 26.75 -21.80 3.16
N PHE A 145 26.33 -20.72 3.84
CA PHE A 145 26.18 -20.68 5.28
C PHE A 145 24.72 -20.37 5.66
N PRO A 146 24.22 -20.92 6.78
CA PRO A 146 22.90 -20.58 7.30
C PRO A 146 22.80 -19.08 7.58
N ALA A 147 21.61 -18.52 7.36
CA ALA A 147 21.31 -17.16 7.76
C ALA A 147 21.31 -17.02 9.28
N VAL A 148 21.71 -15.87 9.78
CA VAL A 148 21.66 -15.52 11.21
C VAL A 148 20.43 -14.66 11.44
N THR A 149 19.54 -15.10 12.31
CA THR A 149 18.37 -14.31 12.73
C THR A 149 18.67 -13.54 14.01
N ARG A 150 18.15 -12.34 14.14
CA ARG A 150 18.21 -11.48 15.34
C ARG A 150 16.91 -10.74 15.49
N ASP A 151 16.42 -10.69 16.73
CA ASP A 151 15.27 -9.88 17.08
C ASP A 151 15.74 -8.61 17.80
N ILE A 152 15.13 -7.50 17.47
CA ILE A 152 15.36 -6.21 18.12
C ILE A 152 14.02 -5.59 18.50
N ALA A 153 13.98 -4.93 19.66
CA ALA A 153 12.85 -4.12 20.07
C ALA A 153 13.30 -2.66 20.27
N VAL A 154 12.59 -1.74 19.67
CA VAL A 154 12.89 -0.30 19.71
C VAL A 154 11.74 0.43 20.38
N VAL A 155 12.03 1.22 21.42
CA VAL A 155 11.06 2.12 22.03
C VAL A 155 11.17 3.48 21.36
N CYS A 156 10.06 3.95 20.78
CA CYS A 156 10.00 5.23 20.08
C CYS A 156 8.68 5.97 20.38
N ASP A 157 8.57 7.22 19.93
CA ASP A 157 7.32 7.96 19.98
C ASP A 157 6.27 7.33 19.07
N GLU A 158 4.99 7.38 19.46
CA GLU A 158 3.89 6.80 18.67
C GLU A 158 3.70 7.47 17.30
N THR A 159 4.27 8.67 17.11
CA THR A 159 4.29 9.38 15.82
C THR A 159 5.30 8.82 14.83
N VAL A 160 6.26 8.02 15.28
CA VAL A 160 7.27 7.39 14.41
C VAL A 160 6.63 6.24 13.66
N THR A 161 6.70 6.27 12.33
CA THR A 161 6.13 5.21 11.50
C THR A 161 7.03 3.96 11.48
N VAL A 162 6.43 2.80 11.34
CA VAL A 162 7.16 1.52 11.18
C VAL A 162 8.12 1.59 10.00
N GLY A 163 7.69 2.18 8.88
CA GLY A 163 8.54 2.35 7.69
C GLY A 163 9.80 3.17 7.95
N ALA A 164 9.72 4.23 8.77
CA ALA A 164 10.91 5.02 9.16
C ALA A 164 11.89 4.20 10.01
N LEU A 165 11.38 3.34 10.89
CA LEU A 165 12.21 2.40 11.67
C LEU A 165 12.88 1.37 10.77
N GLU A 166 12.14 0.74 9.86
CA GLU A 166 12.68 -0.21 8.89
C GLU A 166 13.77 0.42 8.00
N GLU A 167 13.54 1.63 7.51
CA GLU A 167 14.55 2.35 6.72
C GLU A 167 15.82 2.62 7.53
N SER A 168 15.67 2.99 8.81
CA SER A 168 16.80 3.20 9.71
C SER A 168 17.58 1.90 9.97
N ILE A 169 16.87 0.78 10.17
CA ILE A 169 17.46 -0.54 10.32
C ILE A 169 18.23 -0.94 9.07
N ARG A 170 17.63 -0.81 7.88
CA ARG A 170 18.27 -1.11 6.59
C ARG A 170 19.53 -0.29 6.37
N ARG A 171 19.47 1.00 6.69
CA ARG A 171 20.62 1.91 6.59
C ARG A 171 21.75 1.54 7.55
N GLY A 172 21.39 1.18 8.79
CA GLY A 172 22.35 0.77 9.82
C GLY A 172 23.02 -0.57 9.54
N ALA A 173 22.26 -1.55 9.09
CA ALA A 173 22.74 -2.90 8.78
C ALA A 173 23.50 -2.99 7.45
N LYS A 174 23.43 -1.96 6.61
CA LYS A 174 24.07 -1.88 5.28
C LYS A 174 23.78 -3.15 4.45
N GLY A 175 24.77 -3.74 3.81
CA GLY A 175 24.63 -4.93 2.97
C GLY A 175 24.45 -6.27 3.71
N LEU A 176 24.42 -6.28 5.04
CA LEU A 176 24.28 -7.49 5.82
C LEU A 176 22.82 -7.96 5.95
N LEU A 177 21.89 -7.02 5.94
CA LEU A 177 20.47 -7.30 6.11
C LEU A 177 19.86 -7.87 4.82
N LYS A 178 19.32 -9.07 4.90
CA LYS A 178 18.55 -9.71 3.83
C LYS A 178 17.06 -9.40 3.96
N GLU A 179 16.55 -9.50 5.20
CA GLU A 179 15.14 -9.30 5.48
C GLU A 179 14.94 -8.60 6.81
N VAL A 180 13.94 -7.74 6.93
CA VAL A 180 13.42 -7.18 8.16
C VAL A 180 11.91 -7.38 8.15
N SER A 181 11.37 -7.92 9.22
CA SER A 181 9.93 -8.13 9.39
C SER A 181 9.48 -7.64 10.76
N LEU A 182 8.41 -6.83 10.74
CA LEU A 182 7.71 -6.44 11.96
C LEU A 182 6.93 -7.65 12.49
N PHE A 183 7.05 -7.96 13.78
CA PHE A 183 6.25 -9.01 14.38
C PHE A 183 5.45 -8.59 15.62
N ASP A 184 5.78 -7.44 16.25
CA ASP A 184 4.98 -6.95 17.37
C ASP A 184 5.05 -5.42 17.52
N ILE A 185 3.94 -4.83 17.98
CA ILE A 185 3.83 -3.42 18.41
C ILE A 185 3.12 -3.40 19.76
N TYR A 186 3.86 -3.11 20.82
CA TYR A 186 3.34 -3.09 22.17
C TYR A 186 3.14 -1.66 22.71
N ARG A 187 1.97 -1.45 23.30
CA ARG A 187 1.61 -0.25 24.05
C ARG A 187 1.01 -0.70 25.38
N GLY A 188 1.66 -0.42 26.48
CA GLY A 188 1.16 -0.88 27.78
C GLY A 188 2.13 -0.68 28.92
N PRO A 189 1.89 -1.33 30.06
CA PRO A 189 2.76 -1.23 31.23
C PRO A 189 4.23 -1.50 30.89
N GLY A 190 5.12 -0.64 31.35
CA GLY A 190 6.55 -0.69 31.08
C GLY A 190 7.01 0.17 29.90
N VAL A 191 6.08 0.72 29.11
CA VAL A 191 6.37 1.72 28.07
C VAL A 191 5.82 3.06 28.53
N ALA A 192 6.60 4.13 28.39
CA ALA A 192 6.18 5.47 28.82
C ALA A 192 4.97 5.97 28.00
N PRO A 193 4.08 6.80 28.57
CA PRO A 193 2.98 7.41 27.84
C PRO A 193 3.45 8.13 26.56
N GLY A 194 2.72 7.95 25.44
CA GLY A 194 3.07 8.52 24.14
C GLY A 194 4.19 7.79 23.40
N LYS A 195 4.64 6.65 23.94
CA LYS A 195 5.63 5.78 23.31
C LYS A 195 5.08 4.38 23.02
N MET A 196 5.69 3.72 22.05
CA MET A 196 5.44 2.32 21.72
C MET A 196 6.75 1.55 21.62
N SER A 197 6.68 0.25 21.86
CA SER A 197 7.77 -0.69 21.60
C SER A 197 7.45 -1.42 20.30
N VAL A 198 8.34 -1.36 19.35
CA VAL A 198 8.19 -2.00 18.02
C VAL A 198 9.26 -3.06 17.87
N ALA A 199 8.85 -4.30 17.62
CA ALA A 199 9.73 -5.45 17.55
C ALA A 199 9.89 -5.97 16.12
N PHE A 200 11.13 -6.14 15.71
CA PHE A 200 11.51 -6.60 14.37
C PHE A 200 12.36 -7.86 14.45
N SER A 201 12.11 -8.80 13.55
CA SER A 201 13.01 -9.90 13.24
C SER A 201 13.86 -9.56 12.03
N LEU A 202 15.15 -9.78 12.15
CA LEU A 202 16.18 -9.47 11.14
C LEU A 202 16.79 -10.78 10.65
N VAL A 203 16.95 -10.92 9.34
CA VAL A 203 17.71 -12.00 8.69
C VAL A 203 18.97 -11.38 8.08
N LEU A 204 20.14 -11.86 8.52
CA LEU A 204 21.46 -11.37 8.12
C LEU A 204 22.19 -12.38 7.24
#